data_4fb756268c94e889f40d852546b682f8
#
_entry.id   4fb756268c94e889f40d852546b682f8
#
_cell.length_a   1.000
_cell.length_b   1.000
_cell.length_c   1.000
_cell.angle_alpha   90.00
_cell.angle_beta   90.00
_cell.angle_gamma   90.00
#
_symmetry.space_group_name_H-M   'P 1'
#
loop_
_entity.id
_entity.type
_entity.pdbx_description
1 polymer ?
#
loop_
_entity_poly.entity_id
_entity_poly.type
_entity_poly.pdbx_seq_one_letter_code
_entity_poly.pdbx_strand_id
1 'polypeptide(L)'
;RCLREIYLKGFEIAVKEGGARSVMTTYGSVNGLWTAGSYDLCTTILRKEWGFQGIVMTDWWAKSNYEGHQAEVTAKAPMVAAQNDIYMVVSDAKSNPENDDVEEMLHAGKITVGELQRNAANILGFLLKSPSVLLLTDRICKEELEAMNTKEEDDVDAGSLVSIES
;
A
#
# COMPACT_ATOMS: atom_id res chain seq x y z
N ARG A 1 -6.46 8.13 -27.00
CA ARG A 1 -7.93 8.30 -26.88
C ARG A 1 -8.60 6.95 -26.63
N CYS A 2 -8.49 5.98 -27.54
CA CYS A 2 -9.12 4.65 -27.43
C CYS A 2 -8.84 3.95 -26.08
N LEU A 3 -7.59 3.96 -25.60
CA LEU A 3 -7.23 3.37 -24.31
C LEU A 3 -8.09 3.91 -23.16
N ARG A 4 -8.23 5.22 -23.02
CA ARG A 4 -8.97 5.87 -21.92
C ARG A 4 -10.49 5.75 -22.08
N GLU A 5 -11.00 5.84 -23.29
CA GLU A 5 -12.46 5.89 -23.53
C GLU A 5 -13.11 4.50 -23.60
N ILE A 6 -12.33 3.46 -23.91
CA ILE A 6 -12.84 2.10 -24.07
C ILE A 6 -12.24 1.17 -23.01
N TYR A 7 -10.93 0.93 -23.06
CA TYR A 7 -10.28 -0.11 -22.24
C TYR A 7 -10.22 0.23 -20.74
N LEU A 8 -9.95 1.49 -20.41
CA LEU A 8 -9.81 1.94 -19.03
C LEU A 8 -11.10 2.53 -18.44
N LYS A 9 -12.15 2.72 -19.23
CA LYS A 9 -13.38 3.41 -18.77
C LYS A 9 -14.08 2.68 -17.64
N GLY A 10 -14.16 1.36 -17.68
CA GLY A 10 -14.73 0.56 -16.59
C GLY A 10 -13.96 0.71 -15.27
N PHE A 11 -12.64 0.76 -15.33
CA PHE A 11 -11.79 0.99 -14.16
C PHE A 11 -11.94 2.41 -13.61
N GLU A 12 -12.03 3.41 -14.49
CA GLU A 12 -12.30 4.80 -14.07
C GLU A 12 -13.60 4.90 -13.27
N ILE A 13 -14.67 4.29 -13.75
CA ILE A 13 -15.97 4.27 -13.07
C ILE A 13 -15.85 3.53 -11.73
N ALA A 14 -15.21 2.37 -11.71
CA ALA A 14 -15.02 1.59 -10.49
C ALA A 14 -14.25 2.38 -9.41
N VAL A 15 -13.24 3.17 -9.81
CA VAL A 15 -12.46 4.00 -8.88
C VAL A 15 -13.21 5.23 -8.43
N LYS A 16 -13.76 6.02 -9.38
CA LYS A 16 -14.36 7.33 -9.07
C LYS A 16 -15.75 7.24 -8.47
N GLU A 17 -16.54 6.29 -8.93
CA GLU A 17 -17.95 6.15 -8.55
C GLU A 17 -18.17 4.93 -7.64
N GLY A 18 -17.46 3.83 -7.90
CA GLY A 18 -17.58 2.58 -7.13
C GLY A 18 -16.74 2.53 -5.86
N GLY A 19 -15.80 3.46 -5.65
CA GLY A 19 -14.95 3.49 -4.46
C GLY A 19 -13.99 2.31 -4.35
N ALA A 20 -13.53 1.76 -5.48
CA ALA A 20 -12.57 0.65 -5.51
C ALA A 20 -11.29 1.01 -4.72
N ARG A 21 -10.83 0.10 -3.87
CA ARG A 21 -9.67 0.29 -3.00
C ARG A 21 -8.49 -0.62 -3.32
N SER A 22 -8.67 -1.55 -4.24
CA SER A 22 -7.63 -2.48 -4.69
C SER A 22 -7.74 -2.65 -6.20
N VAL A 23 -6.61 -2.63 -6.88
CA VAL A 23 -6.50 -2.85 -8.33
C VAL A 23 -5.38 -3.83 -8.58
N MET A 24 -5.61 -4.81 -9.43
CA MET A 24 -4.62 -5.77 -9.88
C MET A 24 -4.15 -5.42 -11.30
N THR A 25 -2.84 -5.43 -11.52
CA THR A 25 -2.27 -5.31 -12.87
C THR A 25 -2.26 -6.66 -13.57
N THR A 26 -2.22 -6.65 -14.90
CA THR A 26 -2.39 -7.84 -15.73
C THR A 26 -1.05 -8.40 -16.25
N TYR A 27 -1.08 -9.58 -16.86
CA TYR A 27 0.03 -10.14 -17.63
C TYR A 27 0.23 -9.49 -19.01
N GLY A 28 -0.43 -8.38 -19.27
CA GLY A 28 -0.37 -7.70 -20.55
C GLY A 28 0.56 -6.50 -20.57
N SER A 29 0.85 -6.02 -21.76
CA SER A 29 1.59 -4.79 -22.00
C SER A 29 0.77 -3.79 -22.80
N VAL A 30 1.05 -2.50 -22.60
CA VAL A 30 0.49 -1.40 -23.39
C VAL A 30 1.66 -0.64 -24.01
N ASN A 31 1.69 -0.57 -25.33
CA ASN A 31 2.76 0.09 -26.08
C ASN A 31 4.17 -0.40 -25.70
N GLY A 32 4.33 -1.70 -25.45
CA GLY A 32 5.62 -2.30 -25.12
C GLY A 32 6.02 -2.25 -23.66
N LEU A 33 5.29 -1.53 -22.79
CA LEU A 33 5.49 -1.53 -21.35
C LEU A 33 4.47 -2.45 -20.67
N TRP A 34 4.96 -3.33 -19.83
CA TRP A 34 4.10 -4.19 -19.02
C TRP A 34 3.31 -3.38 -18.00
N THR A 35 2.03 -3.71 -17.83
CA THR A 35 1.12 -2.95 -16.97
C THR A 35 1.61 -2.87 -15.54
N ALA A 36 2.26 -3.93 -15.03
CA ALA A 36 2.79 -3.96 -13.68
C ALA A 36 3.89 -2.91 -13.42
N GLY A 37 4.71 -2.57 -14.41
CA GLY A 37 5.76 -1.55 -14.34
C GLY A 37 5.41 -0.23 -15.05
N SER A 38 4.16 -0.05 -15.48
CA SER A 38 3.77 1.15 -16.23
C SER A 38 3.46 2.32 -15.30
N TYR A 39 4.39 3.28 -15.22
CA TYR A 39 4.18 4.52 -14.48
C TYR A 39 2.95 5.30 -14.97
N ASP A 40 2.74 5.34 -16.28
CA ASP A 40 1.59 6.05 -16.86
C ASP A 40 0.26 5.46 -16.43
N LEU A 41 0.14 4.13 -16.41
CA LEU A 41 -1.09 3.47 -15.99
C LEU A 41 -1.30 3.57 -14.47
N CYS A 42 -0.30 3.15 -13.68
CA CYS A 42 -0.45 3.01 -12.24
C CYS A 42 -0.34 4.34 -11.50
N THR A 43 0.55 5.24 -11.93
CA THR A 43 0.75 6.52 -11.26
C THR A 43 -0.02 7.65 -11.93
N THR A 44 0.21 7.91 -13.22
CA THR A 44 -0.38 9.08 -13.87
C THR A 44 -1.90 8.95 -13.98
N ILE A 45 -2.39 7.88 -14.58
CA ILE A 45 -3.82 7.70 -14.82
C ILE A 45 -4.55 7.31 -13.52
N LEU A 46 -4.16 6.18 -12.92
CA LEU A 46 -4.88 5.62 -11.78
C LEU A 46 -4.82 6.54 -10.55
N ARG A 47 -3.62 6.95 -10.12
CA ARG A 47 -3.46 7.70 -8.87
C ARG A 47 -3.66 9.20 -9.04
N LYS A 48 -3.04 9.83 -10.05
CA LYS A 48 -3.10 11.30 -10.19
C LYS A 48 -4.40 11.77 -10.85
N GLU A 49 -4.82 11.15 -11.96
CA GLU A 49 -6.02 11.62 -12.69
C GLU A 49 -7.32 11.12 -12.05
N TRP A 50 -7.35 9.87 -11.56
CA TRP A 50 -8.56 9.31 -10.95
C TRP A 50 -8.62 9.43 -9.43
N GLY A 51 -7.52 9.84 -8.79
CA GLY A 51 -7.45 10.05 -7.34
C GLY A 51 -7.44 8.76 -6.53
N PHE A 52 -7.02 7.63 -7.11
CA PHE A 52 -6.96 6.35 -6.43
C PHE A 52 -5.98 6.36 -5.26
N GLN A 53 -6.43 6.02 -4.07
CA GLN A 53 -5.66 5.98 -2.83
C GLN A 53 -5.54 4.58 -2.22
N GLY A 54 -5.93 3.57 -2.97
CA GLY A 54 -5.84 2.17 -2.54
C GLY A 54 -4.50 1.53 -2.89
N ILE A 55 -4.45 0.21 -2.80
CA ILE A 55 -3.28 -0.59 -3.18
C ILE A 55 -3.38 -1.08 -4.62
N VAL A 56 -2.22 -1.15 -5.27
CA VAL A 56 -2.03 -1.82 -6.54
C VAL A 56 -1.22 -3.08 -6.29
N MET A 57 -1.66 -4.21 -6.80
CA MET A 57 -0.98 -5.49 -6.73
C MET A 57 -0.71 -6.06 -8.11
N THR A 58 0.30 -6.90 -8.22
CA THR A 58 0.54 -7.66 -9.45
C THR A 58 -0.37 -8.89 -9.52
N ASP A 59 -0.51 -9.46 -10.69
CA ASP A 59 -0.85 -10.87 -10.82
C ASP A 59 0.36 -11.73 -10.41
N TRP A 60 0.18 -13.06 -10.25
CA TRP A 60 1.23 -13.96 -9.77
C TRP A 60 2.37 -14.07 -10.76
N TRP A 61 3.60 -13.84 -10.27
CA TRP A 61 4.82 -13.85 -11.09
C TRP A 61 4.73 -12.94 -12.33
N ALA A 62 4.00 -11.85 -12.22
CA ALA A 62 3.89 -10.89 -13.30
C ALA A 62 5.28 -10.34 -13.65
N LYS A 63 5.50 -10.21 -14.94
CA LYS A 63 6.70 -9.59 -15.48
C LYS A 63 6.58 -8.08 -15.46
N SER A 64 7.70 -7.39 -15.47
CA SER A 64 7.78 -6.02 -15.91
C SER A 64 9.02 -5.79 -16.77
N ASN A 65 9.15 -4.61 -17.32
CA ASN A 65 10.30 -4.25 -18.14
C ASN A 65 10.59 -2.77 -18.05
N TYR A 66 11.83 -2.43 -18.32
CA TYR A 66 12.23 -1.08 -18.71
C TYR A 66 11.89 -0.85 -20.18
N GLU A 67 11.65 0.42 -20.56
CA GLU A 67 11.35 0.76 -21.93
C GLU A 67 12.45 0.24 -22.88
N GLY A 68 12.03 -0.46 -23.95
CA GLY A 68 12.93 -1.05 -24.92
C GLY A 68 13.61 -2.37 -24.47
N HIS A 69 13.34 -2.86 -23.26
CA HIS A 69 13.92 -4.11 -22.75
C HIS A 69 12.89 -5.24 -22.73
N GLN A 70 13.39 -6.48 -22.72
CA GLN A 70 12.56 -7.66 -22.55
C GLN A 70 11.98 -7.71 -21.14
N ALA A 71 10.76 -8.23 -21.04
CA ALA A 71 10.08 -8.33 -19.74
C ALA A 71 10.54 -9.57 -18.97
N GLU A 72 10.83 -9.36 -17.68
CA GLU A 72 11.31 -10.40 -16.77
C GLU A 72 10.54 -10.39 -15.45
N VAL A 73 10.46 -11.55 -14.80
CA VAL A 73 9.82 -11.67 -13.47
C VAL A 73 10.65 -10.99 -12.40
N THR A 74 11.97 -10.98 -12.56
CA THR A 74 12.94 -10.37 -11.63
C THR A 74 12.95 -8.85 -11.67
N ALA A 75 12.44 -8.23 -12.75
CA ALA A 75 12.38 -6.77 -12.89
C ALA A 75 11.28 -6.16 -12.01
N LYS A 76 11.56 -5.96 -10.71
CA LYS A 76 10.63 -5.35 -9.74
C LYS A 76 10.83 -3.84 -9.58
N ALA A 77 12.02 -3.32 -9.86
CA ALA A 77 12.27 -1.89 -9.74
C ALA A 77 11.34 -1.00 -10.59
N PRO A 78 10.97 -1.35 -11.83
CA PRO A 78 9.94 -0.62 -12.57
C PRO A 78 8.57 -0.61 -11.86
N MET A 79 8.23 -1.69 -11.15
CA MET A 79 6.99 -1.77 -10.38
C MET A 79 7.02 -0.83 -9.17
N VAL A 80 8.17 -0.74 -8.46
CA VAL A 80 8.39 0.24 -7.37
C VAL A 80 8.17 1.66 -7.88
N ALA A 81 8.81 2.03 -8.98
CA ALA A 81 8.69 3.34 -9.57
C ALA A 81 7.24 3.67 -9.99
N ALA A 82 6.52 2.68 -10.54
CA ALA A 82 5.15 2.81 -10.99
C ALA A 82 4.11 2.86 -9.86
N GLN A 83 4.47 2.64 -8.59
CA GLN A 83 3.55 2.51 -7.47
C GLN A 83 2.63 1.27 -7.57
N ASN A 84 3.18 0.18 -8.05
CA ASN A 84 2.62 -1.15 -7.85
C ASN A 84 3.15 -1.63 -6.49
N ASP A 85 2.27 -1.74 -5.50
CA ASP A 85 2.67 -1.77 -4.09
C ASP A 85 2.96 -3.18 -3.58
N ILE A 86 2.31 -4.20 -4.14
CA ILE A 86 2.39 -5.59 -3.69
C ILE A 86 2.71 -6.51 -4.87
N TYR A 87 3.74 -7.34 -4.69
CA TYR A 87 4.18 -8.29 -5.72
C TYR A 87 3.75 -9.70 -5.34
N MET A 88 2.98 -10.34 -6.20
CA MET A 88 2.50 -11.70 -6.04
C MET A 88 3.38 -12.66 -6.84
N VAL A 89 3.97 -13.69 -6.31
CA VAL A 89 4.00 -14.24 -4.95
C VAL A 89 5.45 -14.25 -4.48
N VAL A 90 5.68 -14.09 -3.17
CA VAL A 90 6.99 -14.30 -2.55
C VAL A 90 6.84 -15.32 -1.44
N SER A 91 7.64 -16.38 -1.44
CA SER A 91 7.59 -17.46 -0.45
C SER A 91 8.17 -17.06 0.90
N ASP A 92 9.10 -16.13 0.91
CA ASP A 92 9.72 -15.58 2.12
C ASP A 92 10.04 -14.09 1.93
N ALA A 93 9.32 -13.24 2.64
CA ALA A 93 9.49 -11.79 2.57
C ALA A 93 10.75 -11.27 3.30
N LYS A 94 11.49 -12.14 4.02
CA LYS A 94 12.71 -11.76 4.73
C LYS A 94 13.97 -11.94 3.88
N SER A 95 13.86 -12.64 2.80
CA SER A 95 14.94 -12.88 1.85
C SER A 95 14.49 -12.45 0.45
N ASN A 96 15.40 -12.46 -0.51
CA ASN A 96 15.09 -12.25 -1.92
C ASN A 96 15.17 -13.59 -2.69
N PRO A 97 14.21 -14.53 -2.49
CA PRO A 97 14.27 -15.86 -3.09
C PRO A 97 14.06 -15.84 -4.61
N GLU A 98 13.49 -14.77 -5.12
CA GLU A 98 13.22 -14.56 -6.55
C GLU A 98 14.37 -13.85 -7.27
N ASN A 99 15.37 -13.39 -6.50
CA ASN A 99 16.51 -12.64 -7.00
C ASN A 99 16.06 -11.42 -7.83
N ASP A 100 15.12 -10.62 -7.26
CA ASP A 100 14.67 -9.39 -7.90
C ASP A 100 15.74 -8.30 -7.90
N ASP A 101 15.55 -7.30 -8.75
CA ASP A 101 16.52 -6.25 -9.05
C ASP A 101 16.40 -5.00 -8.16
N VAL A 102 15.52 -5.00 -7.14
CA VAL A 102 15.21 -3.78 -6.35
C VAL A 102 16.43 -3.22 -5.64
N GLU A 103 17.20 -4.06 -4.95
CA GLU A 103 18.40 -3.63 -4.23
C GLU A 103 19.49 -3.13 -5.18
N GLU A 104 19.73 -3.84 -6.27
CA GLU A 104 20.69 -3.46 -7.31
C GLU A 104 20.32 -2.10 -7.92
N MET A 105 19.05 -1.92 -8.29
CA MET A 105 18.58 -0.68 -8.92
C MET A 105 18.54 0.50 -7.93
N LEU A 106 18.33 0.24 -6.65
CA LEU A 106 18.47 1.25 -5.59
C LEU A 106 19.91 1.72 -5.47
N HIS A 107 20.88 0.81 -5.41
CA HIS A 107 22.30 1.15 -5.37
C HIS A 107 22.77 1.85 -6.65
N ALA A 108 22.23 1.48 -7.79
CA ALA A 108 22.50 2.14 -9.06
C ALA A 108 21.81 3.52 -9.21
N GLY A 109 20.99 3.94 -8.25
CA GLY A 109 20.24 5.20 -8.28
C GLY A 109 19.15 5.25 -9.35
N LYS A 110 18.67 4.09 -9.82
CA LYS A 110 17.58 3.98 -10.79
C LYS A 110 16.20 4.09 -10.16
N ILE A 111 16.10 3.70 -8.90
CA ILE A 111 14.96 3.95 -8.01
C ILE A 111 15.49 4.61 -6.74
N THR A 112 14.60 5.19 -5.95
CA THR A 112 14.93 5.95 -4.75
C THR A 112 14.31 5.34 -3.50
N VAL A 113 14.90 5.60 -2.33
CA VAL A 113 14.30 5.26 -1.03
C VAL A 113 12.92 5.89 -0.89
N GLY A 114 12.72 7.11 -1.41
CA GLY A 114 11.42 7.79 -1.39
C GLY A 114 10.33 7.04 -2.17
N GLU A 115 10.68 6.34 -3.24
CA GLU A 115 9.71 5.51 -3.99
C GLU A 115 9.33 4.25 -3.21
N LEU A 116 10.27 3.61 -2.53
CA LEU A 116 9.98 2.50 -1.61
C LEU A 116 9.11 2.95 -0.43
N GLN A 117 9.45 4.08 0.19
CA GLN A 117 8.65 4.65 1.28
C GLN A 117 7.22 5.00 0.83
N ARG A 118 7.05 5.51 -0.39
CA ARG A 118 5.75 5.81 -0.97
C ARG A 118 4.90 4.55 -1.13
N ASN A 119 5.47 3.45 -1.64
CA ASN A 119 4.77 2.17 -1.74
C ASN A 119 4.38 1.64 -0.35
N ALA A 120 5.29 1.71 0.62
CA ALA A 120 4.99 1.35 2.00
C ALA A 120 3.85 2.22 2.59
N ALA A 121 3.86 3.52 2.32
CA ALA A 121 2.80 4.44 2.76
C ALA A 121 1.44 4.11 2.12
N ASN A 122 1.40 3.69 0.85
CA ASN A 122 0.18 3.22 0.20
C ASN A 122 -0.39 1.98 0.91
N ILE A 123 0.46 1.01 1.25
CA ILE A 123 0.06 -0.21 1.96
C ILE A 123 -0.45 0.12 3.37
N LEU A 124 0.30 0.92 4.13
CA LEU A 124 -0.10 1.32 5.48
C LEU A 124 -1.40 2.12 5.46
N GLY A 125 -1.55 3.07 4.54
CA GLY A 125 -2.78 3.84 4.37
C GLY A 125 -4.01 2.99 4.02
N PHE A 126 -3.82 1.90 3.30
CA PHE A 126 -4.87 0.92 3.03
C PHE A 126 -5.22 0.11 4.29
N LEU A 127 -4.22 -0.39 5.01
CA LEU A 127 -4.40 -1.19 6.23
C LEU A 127 -5.10 -0.39 7.32
N LEU A 128 -4.71 0.86 7.55
CA LEU A 128 -5.32 1.74 8.56
C LEU A 128 -6.82 2.02 8.30
N LYS A 129 -7.26 1.89 7.06
CA LYS A 129 -8.68 2.04 6.68
C LYS A 129 -9.44 0.70 6.66
N SER A 130 -8.78 -0.41 7.00
CA SER A 130 -9.43 -1.71 7.02
C SER A 130 -10.33 -1.86 8.26
N PRO A 131 -11.50 -2.54 8.15
CA PRO A 131 -12.38 -2.75 9.30
C PRO A 131 -11.68 -3.45 10.46
N SER A 132 -10.77 -4.38 10.19
CA SER A 132 -10.05 -5.11 11.24
C SER A 132 -9.14 -4.20 12.07
N VAL A 133 -8.45 -3.25 11.43
CA VAL A 133 -7.59 -2.29 12.15
C VAL A 133 -8.43 -1.29 12.91
N LEU A 134 -9.53 -0.79 12.33
CA LEU A 134 -10.44 0.14 13.00
C LEU A 134 -11.04 -0.48 14.26
N LEU A 135 -11.51 -1.74 14.19
CA LEU A 135 -12.02 -2.48 15.35
C LEU A 135 -10.95 -2.70 16.42
N LEU A 136 -9.71 -2.96 16.03
CA LEU A 136 -8.59 -3.11 16.98
C LEU A 136 -8.29 -1.79 17.68
N THR A 137 -8.26 -0.68 16.94
CA THR A 137 -8.02 0.65 17.48
C THR A 137 -9.11 1.05 18.48
N ASP A 138 -10.39 0.84 18.15
CA ASP A 138 -11.52 1.10 19.05
C ASP A 138 -11.42 0.28 20.36
N ARG A 139 -10.96 -0.96 20.27
CA ARG A 139 -10.78 -1.80 21.45
C ARG A 139 -9.65 -1.30 22.32
N ILE A 140 -8.50 -0.97 21.73
CA ILE A 140 -7.34 -0.44 22.48
C ILE A 140 -7.72 0.86 23.17
N CYS A 141 -8.37 1.80 22.48
CA CYS A 141 -8.82 3.07 23.07
C CYS A 141 -9.79 2.86 24.25
N LYS A 142 -10.67 1.86 24.19
CA LYS A 142 -11.58 1.55 25.29
C LYS A 142 -10.83 0.98 26.49
N GLU A 143 -9.91 0.02 26.27
CA GLU A 143 -9.08 -0.57 27.31
C GLU A 143 -8.20 0.48 28.02
N GLU A 144 -7.62 1.42 27.25
CA GLU A 144 -6.85 2.54 27.82
C GLU A 144 -7.73 3.50 28.64
N LEU A 145 -8.93 3.82 28.16
CA LEU A 145 -9.86 4.69 28.86
C LEU A 145 -10.35 4.05 30.16
N GLU A 146 -10.66 2.75 30.15
CA GLU A 146 -11.03 2.00 31.36
C GLU A 146 -9.88 1.97 32.38
N ALA A 147 -8.64 1.76 31.92
CA ALA A 147 -7.46 1.79 32.77
C ALA A 147 -7.15 3.18 33.36
N MET A 148 -7.50 4.25 32.69
CA MET A 148 -7.39 5.61 33.23
C MET A 148 -8.46 5.87 34.30
N ASN A 149 -9.70 5.48 34.05
CA ASN A 149 -10.79 5.66 35.00
C ASN A 149 -10.57 4.89 36.31
N THR A 150 -10.04 3.65 36.24
CA THR A 150 -9.71 2.86 37.44
C THR A 150 -8.61 3.51 38.28
N LYS A 151 -7.61 4.15 37.65
CA LYS A 151 -6.57 4.89 38.39
C LYS A 151 -7.11 6.13 39.10
N GLU A 152 -8.05 6.83 38.50
CA GLU A 152 -8.69 7.99 39.14
C GLU A 152 -9.55 7.57 40.34
N GLU A 153 -10.23 6.43 40.30
CA GLU A 153 -10.99 5.88 41.43
C GLU A 153 -10.08 5.46 42.59
N ASP A 154 -8.93 4.81 42.31
CA ASP A 154 -7.94 4.43 43.31
C ASP A 154 -7.29 5.65 43.99
N ASP A 155 -7.01 6.71 43.25
CA ASP A 155 -6.42 7.96 43.76
C ASP A 155 -7.43 8.77 44.62
N VAL A 156 -8.72 8.70 44.32
CA VAL A 156 -9.78 9.34 45.13
C VAL A 156 -9.97 8.60 46.44
N ASP A 157 -9.91 7.29 46.44
CA ASP A 157 -10.04 6.47 47.66
C ASP A 157 -8.82 6.60 48.60
N ALA A 158 -7.62 6.74 48.04
CA ALA A 158 -6.38 7.01 48.78
C ALA A 158 -6.36 8.43 49.42
N GLY A 159 -7.02 9.43 48.79
CA GLY A 159 -7.12 10.79 49.31
C GLY A 159 -8.15 10.98 50.41
N SER A 160 -9.12 10.08 50.55
CA SER A 160 -10.18 10.17 51.58
C SER A 160 -9.80 9.64 52.95
N LEU A 161 -8.62 9.01 53.11
CA LEU A 161 -8.13 8.42 54.35
C LEU A 161 -7.21 9.33 55.19
N VAL A 162 -7.01 10.62 54.78
CA VAL A 162 -6.08 11.54 55.47
C VAL A 162 -6.78 12.71 56.13
N SER A 163 -7.96 12.55 56.68
CA SER A 163 -8.55 13.57 57.52
C SER A 163 -9.48 12.99 58.59
N ILE A 164 -8.94 12.50 59.70
CA ILE A 164 -9.53 12.58 61.05
C ILE A 164 -8.48 12.11 62.06
N GLU A 165 -7.57 12.97 62.52
CA GLU A 165 -7.00 12.93 63.88
C GLU A 165 -6.41 14.32 64.19
N SER A 166 -7.17 15.13 64.90
CA SER A 166 -6.74 16.21 65.75
C SER A 166 -7.77 16.53 66.80
#